data_516009741bfd4338a4e1ac01c8af55c6
#
_entry.id   516009741bfd4338a4e1ac01c8af55c6
#
_cell.length_a   1.000
_cell.length_b   1.000
_cell.length_c   1.000
_cell.angle_alpha   90.00
_cell.angle_beta   90.00
_cell.angle_gamma   90.00
#
_symmetry.space_group_name_H-M   'P 1'
#
loop_
_entity.id
_entity.type
_entity.pdbx_description
1 polymer ?
#
loop_
_entity_poly.entity_id
_entity_poly.type
_entity_poly.pdbx_seq_one_letter_code
_entity_poly.pdbx_strand_id
1 'polypeptide(L)'
;RPFFEKFVIPAISKDHISIDDKLLKWTYSSLQTSKGKGSNLRDFGSINIGKIATGDKFISDREYLEEIKLQIPNLLAIEMEGAAVAQVAYQEKVPCVILRTISDSADEDAATSFDIFLKKYKLRSWLLIECLLKNL
;
A
#
# COMPACT_ATOMS: atom_id res chain seq x y z
N ARG A 1 -20.26 20.48 8.01
CA ARG A 1 -19.47 19.52 7.22
C ARG A 1 -20.20 18.20 7.12
N PRO A 2 -20.02 17.45 6.08
CA PRO A 2 -19.25 17.69 4.89
C PRO A 2 -20.14 17.84 3.66
N PHE A 3 -19.64 18.59 2.68
CA PHE A 3 -20.26 18.72 1.36
C PHE A 3 -19.98 17.50 0.45
N PHE A 4 -19.24 16.50 0.96
CA PHE A 4 -18.84 15.32 0.20
C PHE A 4 -19.15 14.04 0.98
N GLU A 5 -19.49 13.00 0.28
CA GLU A 5 -19.68 11.67 0.85
C GLU A 5 -18.36 11.13 1.41
N LYS A 6 -18.47 10.20 2.36
CA LYS A 6 -17.30 9.55 2.98
C LYS A 6 -16.45 8.87 1.89
N PHE A 7 -15.15 8.98 2.01
CA PHE A 7 -14.13 8.48 1.07
C PHE A 7 -14.04 9.20 -0.28
N VAL A 8 -14.95 10.11 -0.63
CA VAL A 8 -14.83 10.84 -1.90
C VAL A 8 -13.64 11.80 -1.87
N ILE A 9 -12.80 11.71 -2.89
CA ILE A 9 -11.69 12.62 -3.16
C ILE A 9 -12.25 13.81 -3.95
N PRO A 10 -12.43 14.99 -3.32
CA PRO A 10 -13.20 16.09 -3.93
C PRO A 10 -12.64 16.57 -5.27
N ALA A 11 -11.30 16.61 -5.37
CA ALA A 11 -10.62 17.13 -6.57
C ALA A 11 -10.86 16.30 -7.84
N ILE A 12 -11.26 15.03 -7.70
CA ILE A 12 -11.49 14.12 -8.83
C ILE A 12 -12.87 13.49 -8.80
N SER A 13 -13.70 13.80 -7.79
CA SER A 13 -15.07 13.27 -7.59
C SER A 13 -15.14 11.74 -7.65
N LYS A 14 -14.18 11.06 -7.04
CA LYS A 14 -14.08 9.60 -6.96
C LYS A 14 -13.82 9.16 -5.52
N ASP A 15 -14.31 7.99 -5.17
CA ASP A 15 -14.06 7.33 -3.88
C ASP A 15 -12.81 6.43 -3.91
N HIS A 16 -12.27 6.15 -5.09
CA HIS A 16 -11.05 5.38 -5.27
C HIS A 16 -10.33 5.74 -6.57
N ILE A 17 -9.07 5.37 -6.66
CA ILE A 17 -8.24 5.48 -7.86
C ILE A 17 -7.80 4.06 -8.24
N SER A 18 -8.21 3.60 -9.41
CA SER A 18 -7.77 2.31 -9.95
C SER A 18 -6.39 2.42 -10.58
N ILE A 19 -5.57 1.43 -10.35
CA ILE A 19 -4.26 1.30 -11.00
C ILE A 19 -4.45 0.67 -12.38
N ASP A 20 -3.63 1.07 -13.34
CA ASP A 20 -3.61 0.45 -14.67
C ASP A 20 -3.29 -1.05 -14.58
N ASP A 21 -4.13 -1.88 -15.21
CA ASP A 21 -4.02 -3.35 -15.13
C ASP A 21 -2.69 -3.90 -15.66
N LYS A 22 -2.11 -3.27 -16.69
CA LYS A 22 -0.84 -3.71 -17.27
C LYS A 22 0.30 -3.42 -16.30
N LEU A 23 0.32 -2.21 -15.72
CA LEU A 23 1.30 -1.82 -14.73
C LEU A 23 1.20 -2.69 -13.48
N LEU A 24 -0.01 -2.96 -13.00
CA LEU A 24 -0.25 -3.82 -11.85
C LEU A 24 0.25 -5.25 -12.08
N LYS A 25 -0.10 -5.86 -13.22
CA LYS A 25 0.34 -7.20 -13.61
C LYS A 25 1.85 -7.27 -13.76
N TRP A 26 2.45 -6.30 -14.41
CA TRP A 26 3.90 -6.23 -14.56
C TRP A 26 4.60 -6.14 -13.20
N THR A 27 4.16 -5.24 -12.31
CA THR A 27 4.72 -5.08 -10.96
C THR A 27 4.63 -6.39 -10.18
N TYR A 28 3.45 -7.01 -10.15
CA TYR A 28 3.23 -8.26 -9.44
C TYR A 28 4.13 -9.38 -9.97
N SER A 29 4.19 -9.57 -11.29
CA SER A 29 4.99 -10.62 -11.93
C SER A 29 6.48 -10.40 -11.67
N SER A 30 6.98 -9.17 -11.78
CA SER A 30 8.38 -8.83 -11.53
C SER A 30 8.80 -9.16 -10.10
N LEU A 31 7.97 -8.81 -9.13
CA LEU A 31 8.22 -9.11 -7.73
C LEU A 31 8.14 -10.62 -7.42
N GLN A 32 7.17 -11.33 -8.00
CA GLN A 32 7.00 -12.78 -7.81
C GLN A 32 8.19 -13.57 -8.39
N THR A 33 8.59 -13.25 -9.59
CA THR A 33 9.74 -13.89 -10.27
C THR A 33 11.02 -13.70 -9.47
N SER A 34 11.20 -12.52 -8.90
CA SER A 34 12.39 -12.18 -8.11
C SER A 34 12.40 -12.78 -6.71
N LYS A 35 11.31 -13.41 -6.25
CA LYS A 35 11.22 -14.12 -4.94
C LYS A 35 11.76 -15.55 -4.96
N GLY A 36 12.32 -16.03 -6.08
CA GLY A 36 12.86 -17.40 -6.21
C GLY A 36 13.90 -17.78 -5.15
N LYS A 37 14.31 -19.05 -5.14
CA LYS A 37 15.33 -19.57 -4.22
C LYS A 37 16.63 -18.76 -4.31
N GLY A 38 17.11 -18.26 -3.16
CA GLY A 38 18.31 -17.39 -3.09
C GLY A 38 18.04 -15.89 -3.22
N SER A 39 16.80 -15.49 -3.40
CA SER A 39 16.44 -14.07 -3.52
C SER A 39 16.47 -13.34 -2.17
N ASN A 40 17.01 -12.11 -2.20
CA ASN A 40 16.98 -11.17 -1.08
C ASN A 40 15.55 -10.67 -0.75
N LEU A 41 14.56 -10.94 -1.62
CA LEU A 41 13.15 -10.56 -1.41
C LEU A 41 12.35 -11.56 -0.57
N ARG A 42 12.92 -12.68 -0.16
CA ARG A 42 12.22 -13.71 0.65
C ARG A 42 11.66 -13.15 1.96
N ASP A 43 12.37 -12.24 2.57
CA ASP A 43 12.04 -11.69 3.89
C ASP A 43 10.89 -10.66 3.83
N PHE A 44 10.44 -10.28 2.63
CA PHE A 44 9.29 -9.38 2.46
C PHE A 44 7.92 -10.09 2.52
N GLY A 45 7.91 -11.38 2.89
CA GLY A 45 6.65 -12.11 3.05
C GLY A 45 5.89 -12.35 1.73
N SER A 46 4.59 -12.55 1.78
CA SER A 46 3.73 -12.74 0.61
C SER A 46 3.49 -11.42 -0.13
N ILE A 47 3.26 -11.52 -1.45
CA ILE A 47 2.88 -10.38 -2.29
C ILE A 47 1.40 -10.54 -2.60
N ASN A 48 0.61 -9.54 -2.27
CA ASN A 48 -0.83 -9.54 -2.46
C ASN A 48 -1.26 -8.31 -3.25
N ILE A 49 -2.35 -8.44 -4.00
CA ILE A 49 -3.01 -7.34 -4.69
C ILE A 49 -4.32 -7.06 -3.96
N GLY A 50 -4.57 -5.81 -3.61
CA GLY A 50 -5.80 -5.41 -2.93
C GLY A 50 -5.90 -3.91 -2.76
N LYS A 51 -6.92 -3.48 -2.04
CA LYS A 51 -7.15 -2.07 -1.76
C LYS A 51 -6.22 -1.58 -0.65
N ILE A 52 -5.74 -0.36 -0.82
CA ILE A 52 -5.02 0.41 0.18
C ILE A 52 -5.88 1.62 0.53
N ALA A 53 -6.17 1.83 1.79
CA ALA A 53 -6.83 3.03 2.28
C ALA A 53 -5.79 4.02 2.81
N THR A 54 -6.01 5.30 2.54
CA THR A 54 -5.18 6.39 3.08
C THR A 54 -6.01 7.23 4.04
N GLY A 55 -5.44 7.57 5.18
CA GLY A 55 -6.05 8.44 6.19
C GLY A 55 -5.00 9.21 6.97
N ASP A 56 -5.43 10.21 7.74
CA ASP A 56 -4.55 11.10 8.50
C ASP A 56 -4.29 10.59 9.94
N LYS A 57 -4.65 9.34 10.22
CA LYS A 57 -4.53 8.76 11.55
C LYS A 57 -3.78 7.43 11.50
N PHE A 58 -2.81 7.27 12.38
CA PHE A 58 -2.21 5.97 12.66
C PHE A 58 -3.26 5.08 13.34
N ILE A 59 -3.51 3.90 12.78
CA ILE A 59 -4.51 2.95 13.27
C ILE A 59 -3.83 1.95 14.19
N SER A 60 -4.20 1.99 15.48
CA SER A 60 -3.78 1.03 16.50
C SER A 60 -4.97 0.49 17.31
N ASP A 61 -6.18 0.73 16.84
CA ASP A 61 -7.44 0.34 17.46
C ASP A 61 -8.13 -0.70 16.57
N ARG A 62 -8.28 -1.90 17.10
CA ARG A 62 -8.83 -3.05 16.37
C ARG A 62 -10.29 -2.88 16.02
N GLU A 63 -11.10 -2.27 16.91
CA GLU A 63 -12.52 -2.05 16.61
C GLU A 63 -12.69 -1.08 15.45
N TYR A 64 -11.93 0.00 15.46
CA TYR A 64 -11.92 0.97 14.37
C TYR A 64 -11.40 0.37 13.05
N LEU A 65 -10.39 -0.51 13.11
CA LEU A 65 -9.93 -1.24 11.94
C LEU A 65 -11.04 -2.11 11.32
N GLU A 66 -11.79 -2.85 12.15
CA GLU A 66 -12.89 -3.69 11.65
C GLU A 66 -14.04 -2.84 11.05
N GLU A 67 -14.35 -1.69 11.63
CA GLU A 67 -15.31 -0.75 11.02
C GLU A 67 -14.89 -0.30 9.62
N ILE A 68 -13.61 0.01 9.42
CA ILE A 68 -13.08 0.42 8.11
C ILE A 68 -13.15 -0.75 7.13
N LYS A 69 -12.81 -1.96 7.54
CA LYS A 69 -12.90 -3.16 6.70
C LYS A 69 -14.32 -3.45 6.23
N LEU A 70 -15.32 -3.23 7.07
CA LEU A 70 -16.73 -3.37 6.69
C LEU A 70 -17.14 -2.36 5.61
N GLN A 71 -16.56 -1.17 5.63
CA GLN A 71 -16.87 -0.11 4.68
C GLN A 71 -16.07 -0.22 3.37
N ILE A 72 -14.88 -0.85 3.41
CA ILE A 72 -14.00 -1.01 2.24
C ILE A 72 -13.74 -2.51 2.01
N PRO A 73 -14.57 -3.20 1.22
CA PRO A 73 -14.34 -4.60 0.91
C PRO A 73 -12.98 -4.83 0.22
N ASN A 74 -12.29 -5.93 0.60
CA ASN A 74 -10.95 -6.28 0.13
C ASN A 74 -9.85 -5.28 0.52
N LEU A 75 -10.02 -4.56 1.62
CA LEU A 75 -8.97 -3.73 2.21
C LEU A 75 -7.84 -4.62 2.73
N LEU A 76 -6.61 -4.38 2.26
CA LEU A 76 -5.41 -5.12 2.68
C LEU A 76 -4.41 -4.26 3.45
N ALA A 77 -4.44 -2.95 3.28
CA ALA A 77 -3.54 -2.05 3.98
C ALA A 77 -4.20 -0.70 4.27
N ILE A 78 -3.76 -0.07 5.35
CA ILE A 78 -4.07 1.32 5.69
C ILE A 78 -2.73 2.04 5.86
N GLU A 79 -2.65 3.23 5.32
CA GLU A 79 -1.45 4.04 5.34
C GLU A 79 -1.81 5.54 5.26
N MET A 80 -0.86 6.45 5.10
CA MET A 80 -1.12 7.88 5.30
C MET A 80 -0.76 8.77 4.10
N GLU A 81 -0.21 8.24 2.99
CA GLU A 81 0.28 9.07 1.86
C GLU A 81 -0.15 8.61 0.47
N GLY A 82 -0.48 7.34 0.30
CA GLY A 82 -0.64 6.72 -1.02
C GLY A 82 -1.72 7.35 -1.88
N ALA A 83 -2.88 7.70 -1.30
CA ALA A 83 -3.95 8.35 -2.06
C ALA A 83 -3.55 9.74 -2.57
N ALA A 84 -2.75 10.50 -1.82
CA ALA A 84 -2.26 11.80 -2.27
C ALA A 84 -1.35 11.67 -3.50
N VAL A 85 -0.42 10.71 -3.48
CA VAL A 85 0.44 10.40 -4.63
C VAL A 85 -0.38 9.92 -5.82
N ALA A 86 -1.31 8.98 -5.60
CA ALA A 86 -2.17 8.44 -6.65
C ALA A 86 -3.07 9.51 -7.26
N GLN A 87 -3.58 10.46 -6.45
CA GLN A 87 -4.39 11.58 -6.94
C GLN A 87 -3.61 12.47 -7.89
N VAL A 88 -2.39 12.87 -7.54
CA VAL A 88 -1.54 13.69 -8.41
C VAL A 88 -1.24 12.94 -9.70
N ALA A 89 -0.83 11.67 -9.62
CA ALA A 89 -0.55 10.85 -10.79
C ALA A 89 -1.79 10.73 -11.70
N TYR A 90 -2.98 10.55 -11.12
CA TYR A 90 -4.25 10.49 -11.86
C TYR A 90 -4.54 11.81 -12.58
N GLN A 91 -4.38 12.95 -11.91
CA GLN A 91 -4.63 14.28 -12.49
C GLN A 91 -3.65 14.60 -13.63
N GLU A 92 -2.38 14.21 -13.46
CA GLU A 92 -1.31 14.41 -14.44
C GLU A 92 -1.28 13.32 -15.54
N LYS A 93 -2.18 12.31 -15.46
CA LYS A 93 -2.25 11.17 -16.39
C LYS A 93 -0.94 10.35 -16.45
N VAL A 94 -0.24 10.27 -15.34
CA VAL A 94 0.99 9.47 -15.19
C VAL A 94 0.63 8.09 -14.63
N PRO A 95 1.04 6.99 -15.27
CA PRO A 95 0.86 5.64 -14.69
C PRO A 95 1.53 5.55 -13.31
N CYS A 96 0.80 5.03 -12.33
CA CYS A 96 1.27 4.94 -10.95
C CYS A 96 0.87 3.60 -10.34
N VAL A 97 1.72 3.03 -9.52
CA VAL A 97 1.42 1.89 -8.65
C VAL A 97 1.86 2.21 -7.24
N ILE A 98 1.04 1.88 -6.26
CA ILE A 98 1.38 2.01 -4.84
C ILE A 98 1.80 0.64 -4.32
N LEU A 99 3.03 0.55 -3.84
CA LEU A 99 3.59 -0.65 -3.22
C LEU A 99 3.83 -0.36 -1.73
N ARG A 100 3.28 -1.21 -0.87
CA ARG A 100 3.44 -1.09 0.58
C ARG A 100 3.98 -2.38 1.18
N THR A 101 4.89 -2.26 2.12
CA THR A 101 5.30 -3.36 3.00
C THR A 101 4.58 -3.18 4.32
N ILE A 102 3.88 -4.21 4.76
CA ILE A 102 3.12 -4.18 6.02
C ILE A 102 4.10 -4.24 7.18
N SER A 103 4.03 -3.29 8.07
CA SER A 103 4.88 -3.16 9.26
C SER A 103 4.32 -3.84 10.50
N ASP A 104 2.99 -3.83 10.61
CA ASP A 104 2.25 -4.24 11.79
C ASP A 104 0.84 -4.71 11.43
N SER A 105 0.08 -5.15 12.41
CA SER A 105 -1.29 -5.65 12.24
C SER A 105 -2.37 -4.61 12.58
N ALA A 106 -1.97 -3.36 12.81
CA ALA A 106 -2.85 -2.27 13.25
C ALA A 106 -3.61 -2.61 14.56
N ASP A 107 -2.92 -3.24 15.50
CA ASP A 107 -3.40 -3.62 16.82
C ASP A 107 -2.69 -2.85 17.96
N GLU A 108 -2.94 -3.23 19.19
CA GLU A 108 -2.36 -2.59 20.40
C GLU A 108 -0.82 -2.62 20.40
N ASP A 109 -0.20 -3.62 19.77
CA ASP A 109 1.26 -3.78 19.66
C ASP A 109 1.85 -3.11 18.40
N ALA A 110 1.04 -2.43 17.59
CA ALA A 110 1.43 -1.85 16.30
C ALA A 110 2.66 -0.92 16.41
N ALA A 111 2.72 -0.07 17.42
CA ALA A 111 3.85 0.85 17.60
C ALA A 111 5.17 0.11 17.85
N THR A 112 5.18 -0.93 18.69
CA THR A 112 6.36 -1.75 18.98
C THR A 112 6.78 -2.55 17.75
N SER A 113 5.82 -3.13 17.04
CA SER A 113 6.04 -3.88 15.81
C SER A 113 6.61 -2.98 14.71
N PHE A 114 6.13 -1.75 14.59
CA PHE A 114 6.63 -0.75 13.64
C PHE A 114 8.11 -0.41 13.90
N ASP A 115 8.52 -0.20 15.14
CA ASP A 115 9.93 0.11 15.47
C ASP A 115 10.88 -1.04 15.10
N ILE A 116 10.47 -2.28 15.37
CA ILE A 116 11.24 -3.47 14.99
C ILE A 116 11.32 -3.60 13.47
N PHE A 117 10.20 -3.41 12.79
CA PHE A 117 10.11 -3.41 11.34
C PHE A 117 11.03 -2.36 10.73
N LEU A 118 10.97 -1.12 11.19
CA LEU A 118 11.74 0.01 10.63
C LEU A 118 13.26 -0.26 10.66
N LYS A 119 13.76 -0.85 11.74
CA LYS A 119 15.19 -1.23 11.88
C LYS A 119 15.63 -2.23 10.80
N LYS A 120 14.76 -3.18 10.44
CA LYS A 120 15.04 -4.19 9.40
C LYS A 120 14.81 -3.64 8.00
N TYR A 121 13.73 -2.89 7.81
CA TYR A 121 13.27 -2.43 6.51
C TYR A 121 14.19 -1.40 5.87
N LYS A 122 14.71 -0.44 6.64
CA LYS A 122 15.60 0.61 6.11
C LYS A 122 16.87 0.08 5.44
N LEU A 123 17.30 -1.13 5.81
CA LEU A 123 18.47 -1.78 5.22
C LEU A 123 18.16 -2.55 3.93
N ARG A 124 16.88 -2.75 3.61
CA ARG A 124 16.43 -3.65 2.54
C ARG A 124 15.39 -3.05 1.59
N SER A 125 14.79 -1.92 1.93
CA SER A 125 13.73 -1.29 1.12
C SER A 125 14.12 -1.06 -0.34
N TRP A 126 15.38 -0.73 -0.60
CA TRP A 126 15.92 -0.53 -1.94
C TRP A 126 15.85 -1.77 -2.83
N LEU A 127 15.85 -2.99 -2.25
CA LEU A 127 15.79 -4.25 -2.98
C LEU A 127 14.50 -4.40 -3.79
N LEU A 128 13.38 -3.86 -3.29
CA LEU A 128 12.11 -3.86 -4.02
C LEU A 128 12.20 -2.99 -5.26
N ILE A 129 12.77 -1.80 -5.12
CA ILE A 129 12.97 -0.86 -6.24
C ILE A 129 13.97 -1.44 -7.25
N GLU A 130 15.10 -1.96 -6.78
CA GLU A 130 16.10 -2.60 -7.65
C GLU A 130 15.48 -3.75 -8.45
N CYS A 131 14.66 -4.58 -7.81
CA CYS A 131 13.95 -5.67 -8.45
C CYS A 131 13.06 -5.17 -9.61
N LEU A 132 12.27 -4.13 -9.38
CA LEU A 132 11.41 -3.55 -10.41
C LEU A 132 12.24 -2.97 -11.56
N LEU A 133 13.28 -2.20 -11.26
CA LEU A 133 14.14 -1.59 -12.28
C LEU A 133 14.88 -2.63 -13.16
N LYS A 134 15.22 -3.79 -12.61
CA LYS A 134 15.85 -4.87 -13.37
C LYS A 134 14.89 -5.62 -14.31
N ASN A 135 13.59 -5.41 -14.16
CA ASN A 135 12.54 -6.03 -14.97
C ASN A 135 11.85 -5.03 -15.91
N LEU A 136 12.35 -3.79 -16.01
CA LEU A 136 11.96 -2.83 -17.04
C LEU A 136 12.57 -3.21 -18.38
#